data_9b4b7f7d4a8bf3c816d16eb330d73037
#
_entry.id   9b4b7f7d4a8bf3c816d16eb330d73037
#
_cell.length_a   1.000
_cell.length_b   1.000
_cell.length_c   1.000
_cell.angle_alpha   90.00
_cell.angle_beta   90.00
_cell.angle_gamma   90.00
#
_symmetry.space_group_name_H-M   'P 1'
#
loop_
_entity.id
_entity.type
_entity.pdbx_description
1 polymer ?
#
loop_
_entity_poly.entity_id
_entity_poly.type
_entity_poly.pdbx_seq_one_letter_code
_entity_poly.pdbx_strand_id
1 'polypeptide(L)'
;ALMGNPNWNTGGSNTIPGGLNQLGLGPVALSQHIAWDIGAAAVARLLAARLDAPAVLAGYSRLVIDCNRPPGDPTSIAEISDGVVIPGNRNLDDAHADARLNEVFWPYHHAITQTLAHHWRHDQGHAPALIALHSFTPVMNGLQRPWHLGVLWNRDPRLAEPLLAHLRADSTLCVGDNQPYSGREVGFTMDTHGAAAGLPHVELEIRQDLIADEAGGKRWAGVVGDALEAVLRDESLFQMRHY
;
A
#
# COMPACT_ATOMS: atom_id res chain seq x y z
N ALA A 1 -6.20 9.06 -6.44
CA ALA A 1 -6.62 7.65 -6.61
C ALA A 1 -6.13 6.83 -5.43
N LEU A 2 -7.04 6.13 -4.77
CA LEU A 2 -6.71 5.07 -3.82
C LEU A 2 -6.37 3.80 -4.58
N MET A 3 -5.32 3.10 -4.21
CA MET A 3 -4.81 1.99 -5.00
C MET A 3 -5.37 0.65 -4.60
N GLY A 4 -6.03 -0.01 -5.53
CA GLY A 4 -6.57 -1.33 -5.37
C GLY A 4 -7.38 -1.82 -6.61
N ASN A 5 -7.43 -3.08 -7.05
CA ASN A 5 -7.99 -3.61 -8.30
C ASN A 5 -9.53 -3.81 -8.28
N PRO A 6 -10.35 -3.30 -9.24
CA PRO A 6 -11.81 -3.34 -9.21
C PRO A 6 -12.47 -4.69 -9.59
N ASN A 7 -11.77 -5.67 -10.12
CA ASN A 7 -12.41 -6.82 -10.80
C ASN A 7 -12.22 -8.20 -10.15
N TRP A 8 -11.70 -8.32 -8.92
CA TRP A 8 -11.53 -9.63 -8.29
C TRP A 8 -12.25 -9.70 -6.96
N ASN A 9 -13.31 -10.47 -6.93
CA ASN A 9 -14.23 -10.65 -5.81
C ASN A 9 -13.69 -11.64 -4.77
N THR A 10 -12.42 -11.51 -4.37
CA THR A 10 -11.83 -12.31 -3.29
C THR A 10 -11.05 -11.41 -2.36
N GLY A 11 -11.46 -11.39 -1.10
CA GLY A 11 -10.92 -10.52 -0.09
C GLY A 11 -9.46 -10.80 0.25
N GLY A 12 -8.61 -9.85 -0.06
CA GLY A 12 -7.25 -9.80 0.46
C GLY A 12 -6.19 -10.33 -0.49
N SER A 13 -5.05 -9.68 -0.46
CA SER A 13 -3.87 -10.00 -1.27
C SER A 13 -3.05 -11.22 -0.77
N ASN A 14 -3.67 -12.19 -0.10
CA ASN A 14 -3.05 -13.47 0.27
C ASN A 14 -3.27 -14.60 -0.76
N THR A 15 -3.93 -14.29 -1.88
CA THR A 15 -4.16 -15.25 -2.95
C THR A 15 -2.85 -15.62 -3.64
N ILE A 16 -2.63 -16.92 -3.82
CA ILE A 16 -1.52 -17.45 -4.61
C ILE A 16 -2.11 -18.18 -5.82
N PRO A 17 -1.62 -17.92 -7.06
CA PRO A 17 -2.07 -18.65 -8.24
C PRO A 17 -1.95 -20.17 -8.05
N GLY A 18 -2.97 -20.92 -8.47
CA GLY A 18 -3.03 -22.37 -8.23
C GLY A 18 -1.83 -23.15 -8.77
N GLY A 19 -1.23 -22.68 -9.88
CA GLY A 19 -0.02 -23.27 -10.46
C GLY A 19 1.23 -23.13 -9.60
N LEU A 20 1.24 -22.24 -8.60
CA LEU A 20 2.37 -22.03 -7.68
C LEU A 20 2.29 -22.90 -6.40
N ASN A 21 1.32 -23.80 -6.29
CA ASN A 21 1.19 -24.75 -5.19
C ASN A 21 1.41 -24.13 -3.79
N GLN A 22 0.71 -23.00 -3.51
CA GLN A 22 0.81 -22.24 -2.27
C GLN A 22 2.27 -21.83 -1.91
N LEU A 23 3.19 -21.81 -2.86
CA LEU A 23 4.62 -21.59 -2.67
C LEU A 23 5.26 -22.59 -1.68
N GLY A 24 4.64 -23.76 -1.46
CA GLY A 24 5.06 -24.75 -0.47
C GLY A 24 4.78 -24.36 0.98
N LEU A 25 3.91 -23.36 1.20
CA LEU A 25 3.55 -22.85 2.53
C LEU A 25 2.23 -23.46 3.02
N GLY A 26 2.15 -23.63 4.33
CA GLY A 26 0.90 -24.00 5.01
C GLY A 26 -0.02 -22.78 5.26
N PRO A 27 -1.31 -23.04 5.61
CA PRO A 27 -2.31 -21.98 5.78
C PRO A 27 -1.95 -20.97 6.88
N VAL A 28 -1.22 -21.38 7.90
CA VAL A 28 -0.79 -20.50 9.00
C VAL A 28 0.13 -19.40 8.47
N ALA A 29 1.16 -19.75 7.70
CA ALA A 29 2.08 -18.77 7.12
C ALA A 29 1.36 -17.82 6.14
N LEU A 30 0.43 -18.35 5.33
CA LEU A 30 -0.34 -17.56 4.37
C LEU A 30 -1.38 -16.64 5.03
N SER A 31 -1.72 -16.84 6.29
CA SER A 31 -2.59 -15.93 7.04
C SER A 31 -1.84 -14.79 7.74
N GLN A 32 -0.50 -14.82 7.74
CA GLN A 32 0.33 -13.83 8.43
C GLN A 32 0.68 -12.62 7.55
N HIS A 33 1.16 -11.57 8.19
CA HIS A 33 1.61 -10.31 7.56
C HIS A 33 2.73 -10.50 6.51
N ILE A 34 3.44 -11.60 6.53
CA ILE A 34 4.44 -11.93 5.51
C ILE A 34 3.80 -12.12 4.13
N ALA A 35 2.55 -12.59 4.09
CA ALA A 35 1.84 -12.91 2.85
C ALA A 35 0.99 -11.74 2.31
N TRP A 36 0.49 -10.86 3.17
CA TRP A 36 -0.43 -9.80 2.80
C TRP A 36 -0.60 -8.76 3.91
N ASP A 37 -1.08 -7.58 3.53
CA ASP A 37 -1.37 -6.48 4.44
C ASP A 37 -2.76 -6.65 5.04
N ILE A 38 -2.82 -7.25 6.24
CA ILE A 38 -4.06 -7.63 6.92
C ILE A 38 -4.95 -6.43 7.14
N GLY A 39 -6.19 -6.47 6.64
CA GLY A 39 -7.20 -5.43 6.79
C GLY A 39 -7.07 -4.23 5.85
N ALA A 40 -5.90 -3.98 5.25
CA ALA A 40 -5.65 -2.79 4.42
C ALA A 40 -6.62 -2.69 3.23
N ALA A 41 -6.89 -3.78 2.52
CA ALA A 41 -7.80 -3.78 1.38
C ALA A 41 -9.26 -3.44 1.77
N ALA A 42 -9.72 -3.84 2.95
CA ALA A 42 -11.04 -3.50 3.45
C ALA A 42 -11.15 -2.00 3.74
N VAL A 43 -10.16 -1.43 4.42
CA VAL A 43 -10.09 0.01 4.69
C VAL A 43 -9.98 0.81 3.38
N ALA A 44 -9.14 0.36 2.43
CA ALA A 44 -9.01 1.03 1.12
C ALA A 44 -10.34 1.11 0.36
N ARG A 45 -11.15 0.04 0.37
CA ARG A 45 -12.48 0.06 -0.26
C ARG A 45 -13.45 1.04 0.43
N LEU A 46 -13.42 1.10 1.76
CA LEU A 46 -14.26 2.04 2.52
C LEU A 46 -13.86 3.49 2.23
N LEU A 47 -12.55 3.78 2.17
CA LEU A 47 -12.04 5.10 1.82
C LEU A 47 -12.35 5.47 0.37
N ALA A 48 -12.22 4.54 -0.56
CA ALA A 48 -12.55 4.74 -1.97
C ALA A 48 -14.03 5.12 -2.15
N ALA A 49 -14.92 4.39 -1.48
CA ALA A 49 -16.36 4.70 -1.49
C ALA A 49 -16.69 6.06 -0.85
N ARG A 50 -16.01 6.39 0.26
CA ARG A 50 -16.22 7.65 0.99
C ARG A 50 -15.72 8.87 0.19
N LEU A 51 -14.57 8.76 -0.47
CA LEU A 51 -13.91 9.86 -1.19
C LEU A 51 -14.30 9.90 -2.67
N ASP A 52 -15.25 9.07 -3.10
CA ASP A 52 -15.61 8.90 -4.51
C ASP A 52 -14.37 8.75 -5.41
N ALA A 53 -13.45 7.92 -4.98
CA ALA A 53 -12.16 7.73 -5.63
C ALA A 53 -11.96 6.29 -6.11
N PRO A 54 -11.29 6.06 -7.26
CA PRO A 54 -10.97 4.72 -7.70
C PRO A 54 -9.93 4.08 -6.76
N ALA A 55 -10.03 2.77 -6.62
CA ALA A 55 -9.07 1.97 -5.89
C ALA A 55 -8.45 0.89 -6.79
N VAL A 56 -7.08 0.77 -6.84
CA VAL A 56 -6.32 -0.30 -7.51
C VAL A 56 -5.75 -1.23 -6.41
N LEU A 57 -6.18 -2.50 -6.18
CA LEU A 57 -5.72 -3.43 -5.12
C LEU A 57 -4.82 -4.53 -5.70
N ALA A 58 -3.66 -4.81 -5.10
CA ALA A 58 -2.86 -5.98 -5.46
C ALA A 58 -3.68 -7.27 -5.23
N GLY A 59 -3.89 -8.05 -6.29
CA GLY A 59 -4.76 -9.23 -6.29
C GLY A 59 -4.11 -10.49 -5.75
N TYR A 60 -2.78 -10.49 -5.59
CA TYR A 60 -2.00 -11.64 -5.15
C TYR A 60 -1.12 -11.30 -3.94
N SER A 61 -0.73 -12.37 -3.23
CA SER A 61 0.20 -12.29 -2.11
C SER A 61 1.53 -11.65 -2.53
N ARG A 62 2.09 -10.79 -1.67
CA ARG A 62 3.43 -10.22 -1.86
C ARG A 62 4.53 -11.29 -1.92
N LEU A 63 4.24 -12.52 -1.44
CA LEU A 63 5.16 -13.66 -1.58
C LEU A 63 5.26 -14.18 -3.02
N VAL A 64 4.26 -13.92 -3.88
CA VAL A 64 4.36 -14.21 -5.31
C VAL A 64 5.33 -13.25 -5.95
N ILE A 65 5.07 -11.96 -5.80
CA ILE A 65 5.95 -10.84 -6.11
C ILE A 65 5.44 -9.59 -5.37
N ASP A 66 6.33 -8.88 -4.69
CA ASP A 66 5.97 -7.65 -3.98
C ASP A 66 5.91 -6.47 -4.97
N CYS A 67 4.68 -6.00 -5.23
CA CYS A 67 4.45 -4.86 -6.14
C CYS A 67 4.96 -3.52 -5.60
N ASN A 68 5.34 -3.43 -4.32
CA ASN A 68 5.95 -2.24 -3.72
C ASN A 68 7.47 -2.35 -3.57
N ARG A 69 8.11 -3.23 -4.38
CA ARG A 69 9.57 -3.37 -4.49
C ARG A 69 10.01 -3.24 -5.95
N PRO A 70 11.18 -2.67 -6.24
CA PRO A 70 11.66 -2.60 -7.62
C PRO A 70 11.91 -4.00 -8.19
N PRO A 71 11.64 -4.22 -9.49
CA PRO A 71 12.00 -5.47 -10.16
C PRO A 71 13.49 -5.78 -10.00
N GLY A 72 13.80 -7.03 -9.66
CA GLY A 72 15.17 -7.48 -9.44
C GLY A 72 15.74 -7.20 -8.05
N ASP A 73 15.02 -6.49 -7.18
CA ASP A 73 15.35 -6.42 -5.76
C ASP A 73 15.19 -7.81 -5.13
N PRO A 74 16.16 -8.30 -4.34
CA PRO A 74 16.06 -9.63 -3.70
C PRO A 74 14.83 -9.80 -2.81
N THR A 75 14.22 -8.70 -2.34
CA THR A 75 13.02 -8.71 -1.54
C THR A 75 11.72 -8.65 -2.36
N SER A 76 11.81 -8.46 -3.69
CA SER A 76 10.64 -8.45 -4.57
C SER A 76 10.02 -9.86 -4.70
N ILE A 77 10.84 -10.91 -4.74
CA ILE A 77 10.44 -12.32 -4.65
C ILE A 77 11.24 -12.94 -3.51
N ALA A 78 10.85 -12.67 -2.28
CA ALA A 78 11.61 -13.02 -1.10
C ALA A 78 11.69 -14.55 -0.90
N GLU A 79 12.88 -15.09 -0.70
CA GLU A 79 13.10 -16.49 -0.29
C GLU A 79 12.83 -16.71 1.21
N ILE A 80 12.96 -15.65 2.01
CA ILE A 80 12.72 -15.64 3.46
C ILE A 80 11.99 -14.35 3.81
N SER A 81 10.94 -14.42 4.61
CA SER A 81 10.22 -13.27 5.15
C SER A 81 9.92 -13.52 6.62
N ASP A 82 10.34 -12.59 7.49
CA ASP A 82 10.22 -12.66 8.96
C ASP A 82 10.58 -14.05 9.53
N GLY A 83 11.74 -14.57 9.11
CA GLY A 83 12.26 -15.88 9.53
C GLY A 83 11.59 -17.11 8.90
N VAL A 84 10.53 -16.92 8.09
CA VAL A 84 9.85 -18.01 7.38
C VAL A 84 10.49 -18.20 6.01
N VAL A 85 10.96 -19.41 5.72
CA VAL A 85 11.46 -19.82 4.40
C VAL A 85 10.27 -20.03 3.46
N ILE A 86 10.33 -19.47 2.25
CA ILE A 86 9.35 -19.62 1.18
C ILE A 86 9.88 -20.62 0.13
N PRO A 87 9.51 -21.91 0.22
CA PRO A 87 10.13 -22.94 -0.62
C PRO A 87 9.96 -22.69 -2.13
N GLY A 88 8.80 -22.20 -2.55
CA GLY A 88 8.47 -21.92 -3.94
C GLY A 88 9.18 -20.70 -4.55
N ASN A 89 9.98 -19.96 -3.75
CA ASN A 89 10.79 -18.84 -4.21
C ASN A 89 12.28 -19.20 -4.28
N ARG A 90 12.67 -20.34 -3.72
CA ARG A 90 14.09 -20.77 -3.71
C ARG A 90 14.51 -21.30 -5.07
N ASN A 91 15.69 -20.92 -5.52
CA ASN A 91 16.27 -21.34 -6.79
C ASN A 91 15.33 -21.06 -7.99
N LEU A 92 14.57 -19.97 -7.93
CA LEU A 92 13.71 -19.56 -9.02
C LEU A 92 14.58 -19.17 -10.22
N ASP A 93 14.27 -19.73 -11.39
CA ASP A 93 14.92 -19.34 -12.63
C ASP A 93 14.32 -18.03 -13.20
N ASP A 94 15.04 -17.41 -14.13
CA ASP A 94 14.66 -16.15 -14.75
C ASP A 94 13.28 -16.24 -15.44
N ALA A 95 12.97 -17.36 -16.07
CA ALA A 95 11.71 -17.53 -16.78
C ALA A 95 10.50 -17.49 -15.83
N HIS A 96 10.59 -18.11 -14.65
CA HIS A 96 9.55 -18.07 -13.65
C HIS A 96 9.48 -16.69 -12.95
N ALA A 97 10.61 -16.02 -12.74
CA ALA A 97 10.63 -14.65 -12.21
C ALA A 97 9.96 -13.68 -13.21
N ASP A 98 10.30 -13.75 -14.49
CA ASP A 98 9.71 -12.96 -15.58
C ASP A 98 8.21 -13.20 -15.71
N ALA A 99 7.75 -14.44 -15.56
CA ALA A 99 6.33 -14.75 -15.57
C ALA A 99 5.58 -13.99 -14.44
N ARG A 100 6.12 -13.95 -13.22
CA ARG A 100 5.52 -13.19 -12.10
C ARG A 100 5.53 -11.68 -12.37
N LEU A 101 6.60 -11.15 -12.94
CA LEU A 101 6.65 -9.75 -13.37
C LEU A 101 5.56 -9.45 -14.39
N ASN A 102 5.44 -10.28 -15.45
CA ASN A 102 4.53 -10.03 -16.55
C ASN A 102 3.05 -10.28 -16.19
N GLU A 103 2.77 -11.25 -15.32
CA GLU A 103 1.39 -11.64 -14.99
C GLU A 103 0.83 -10.93 -13.74
N VAL A 104 1.68 -10.42 -12.87
CA VAL A 104 1.26 -9.80 -11.59
C VAL A 104 1.75 -8.36 -11.46
N PHE A 105 3.07 -8.15 -11.53
CA PHE A 105 3.68 -6.86 -11.25
C PHE A 105 3.30 -5.79 -12.28
N TRP A 106 3.57 -6.00 -13.56
CA TRP A 106 3.28 -5.01 -14.60
C TRP A 106 1.79 -4.73 -14.77
N PRO A 107 0.87 -5.71 -14.74
CA PRO A 107 -0.56 -5.42 -14.76
C PRO A 107 -1.03 -4.50 -13.63
N TYR A 108 -0.50 -4.69 -12.41
CA TYR A 108 -0.79 -3.80 -11.27
C TYR A 108 -0.30 -2.37 -11.55
N HIS A 109 0.96 -2.18 -11.93
CA HIS A 109 1.52 -0.87 -12.23
C HIS A 109 0.87 -0.19 -13.45
N HIS A 110 0.50 -0.95 -14.48
CA HIS A 110 -0.25 -0.44 -15.62
C HIS A 110 -1.65 0.04 -15.19
N ALA A 111 -2.34 -0.68 -14.31
CA ALA A 111 -3.64 -0.25 -13.81
C ALA A 111 -3.54 1.09 -13.06
N ILE A 112 -2.50 1.30 -12.24
CA ILE A 112 -2.25 2.58 -11.58
C ILE A 112 -2.04 3.68 -12.61
N THR A 113 -1.13 3.47 -13.56
CA THR A 113 -0.82 4.46 -14.61
C THR A 113 -2.07 4.84 -15.40
N GLN A 114 -2.88 3.86 -15.80
CA GLN A 114 -4.12 4.10 -16.54
C GLN A 114 -5.14 4.88 -15.71
N THR A 115 -5.28 4.54 -14.43
CA THR A 115 -6.20 5.23 -13.52
C THR A 115 -5.78 6.70 -13.34
N LEU A 116 -4.51 6.96 -13.06
CA LEU A 116 -3.98 8.32 -12.93
C LEU A 116 -4.13 9.12 -14.22
N ALA A 117 -3.81 8.53 -15.37
CA ALA A 117 -3.94 9.17 -16.66
C ALA A 117 -5.41 9.45 -17.04
N HIS A 118 -6.36 8.60 -16.59
CA HIS A 118 -7.79 8.84 -16.78
C HIS A 118 -8.23 10.08 -15.99
N HIS A 119 -7.92 10.14 -14.70
CA HIS A 119 -8.27 11.29 -13.85
C HIS A 119 -7.62 12.59 -14.34
N TRP A 120 -6.34 12.54 -14.67
CA TRP A 120 -5.64 13.69 -15.24
C TRP A 120 -6.35 14.30 -16.45
N ARG A 121 -6.86 13.45 -17.36
CA ARG A 121 -7.55 13.93 -18.58
C ARG A 121 -8.94 14.50 -18.29
N HIS A 122 -9.61 14.04 -17.26
CA HIS A 122 -10.97 14.46 -16.94
C HIS A 122 -11.04 15.67 -16.00
N ASP A 123 -10.01 15.91 -15.22
CA ASP A 123 -10.00 16.92 -14.15
C ASP A 123 -9.35 18.26 -14.56
N GLN A 124 -9.31 18.54 -15.85
CA GLN A 124 -8.97 19.81 -16.46
C GLN A 124 -7.77 20.58 -15.85
N GLY A 125 -6.71 19.86 -15.47
CA GLY A 125 -5.46 20.48 -15.01
C GLY A 125 -5.16 20.35 -13.53
N HIS A 126 -6.01 19.67 -12.75
CA HIS A 126 -5.68 19.29 -11.38
C HIS A 126 -4.92 17.97 -11.34
N ALA A 127 -3.76 17.98 -10.72
CA ALA A 127 -2.97 16.75 -10.54
C ALA A 127 -3.68 15.80 -9.57
N PRO A 128 -3.97 14.53 -9.95
CA PRO A 128 -4.59 13.59 -9.04
C PRO A 128 -3.69 13.31 -7.84
N ALA A 129 -4.25 13.27 -6.64
CA ALA A 129 -3.53 12.83 -5.45
C ALA A 129 -3.44 11.30 -5.43
N LEU A 130 -2.26 10.78 -5.08
CA LEU A 130 -1.98 9.37 -4.97
C LEU A 130 -1.78 8.97 -3.50
N ILE A 131 -2.63 8.05 -2.99
CA ILE A 131 -2.57 7.59 -1.62
C ILE A 131 -2.38 6.07 -1.64
N ALA A 132 -1.26 5.58 -1.13
CA ALA A 132 -1.08 4.15 -0.86
C ALA A 132 -1.57 3.83 0.55
N LEU A 133 -2.20 2.68 0.71
CA LEU A 133 -2.65 2.19 2.00
C LEU A 133 -2.12 0.78 2.24
N HIS A 134 -1.40 0.64 3.34
CA HIS A 134 -0.77 -0.58 3.81
C HIS A 134 -1.15 -0.89 5.25
N SER A 135 -0.72 -2.03 5.74
CA SER A 135 -0.76 -2.34 7.16
C SER A 135 0.51 -3.04 7.63
N PHE A 136 0.90 -2.78 8.89
CA PHE A 136 2.09 -3.34 9.49
C PHE A 136 1.78 -4.14 10.76
N THR A 137 2.65 -5.11 11.06
CA THR A 137 2.55 -5.93 12.27
C THR A 137 2.90 -5.13 13.54
N PRO A 138 2.17 -5.31 14.67
CA PRO A 138 2.45 -4.62 15.93
C PRO A 138 3.79 -5.03 16.55
N VAL A 139 4.35 -6.16 16.16
CA VAL A 139 5.65 -6.66 16.64
C VAL A 139 6.47 -7.12 15.45
N MET A 140 7.74 -6.74 15.36
CA MET A 140 8.67 -7.23 14.35
C MET A 140 10.02 -7.51 14.98
N ASN A 141 10.58 -8.70 14.73
CA ASN A 141 11.83 -9.14 15.34
C ASN A 141 11.86 -8.99 16.88
N GLY A 142 10.71 -9.23 17.55
CA GLY A 142 10.56 -9.08 19.00
C GLY A 142 10.41 -7.64 19.51
N LEU A 143 10.49 -6.64 18.63
CA LEU A 143 10.34 -5.22 18.99
C LEU A 143 8.89 -4.77 18.81
N GLN A 144 8.35 -4.15 19.87
CA GLN A 144 7.01 -3.55 19.85
C GLN A 144 7.00 -2.29 18.97
N ARG A 145 5.94 -2.12 18.19
CA ARG A 145 5.68 -0.96 17.35
C ARG A 145 4.52 -0.17 17.93
N PRO A 146 4.78 0.96 18.61
CA PRO A 146 3.75 1.68 19.37
C PRO A 146 2.76 2.45 18.49
N TRP A 147 3.15 2.77 17.24
CA TRP A 147 2.35 3.59 16.35
C TRP A 147 1.04 2.88 15.97
N HIS A 148 -0.06 3.64 15.98
CA HIS A 148 -1.33 3.19 15.46
C HIS A 148 -1.39 3.35 13.94
N LEU A 149 -0.82 4.45 13.45
CA LEU A 149 -0.74 4.82 12.03
C LEU A 149 0.61 5.45 11.74
N GLY A 150 1.21 5.09 10.61
CA GLY A 150 2.37 5.74 10.02
C GLY A 150 1.97 6.59 8.81
N VAL A 151 2.58 7.74 8.66
CA VAL A 151 2.53 8.58 7.46
C VAL A 151 3.93 8.57 6.86
N LEU A 152 4.07 7.94 5.69
CA LEU A 152 5.35 7.73 5.03
C LEU A 152 5.47 8.66 3.82
N TRP A 153 6.58 9.33 3.72
CA TRP A 153 6.89 10.26 2.65
C TRP A 153 8.39 10.40 2.43
N ASN A 154 8.79 10.81 1.23
CA ASN A 154 10.19 10.98 0.87
C ASN A 154 10.55 12.48 0.82
N ARG A 155 10.31 13.15 -0.31
CA ARG A 155 10.71 14.55 -0.52
C ARG A 155 9.51 15.50 -0.58
N ASP A 156 8.36 15.01 -1.00
CA ASP A 156 7.14 15.79 -1.14
C ASP A 156 6.36 15.86 0.18
N PRO A 157 6.35 16.99 0.90
CA PRO A 157 5.67 17.13 2.18
C PRO A 157 4.18 17.49 2.05
N ARG A 158 3.70 17.81 0.84
CA ARG A 158 2.40 18.48 0.63
C ARG A 158 1.22 17.77 1.27
N LEU A 159 1.16 16.44 1.19
CA LEU A 159 0.12 15.64 1.85
C LEU A 159 0.55 15.19 3.25
N ALA A 160 1.81 14.86 3.42
CA ALA A 160 2.29 14.25 4.66
C ALA A 160 2.23 15.20 5.87
N GLU A 161 2.75 16.43 5.72
CA GLU A 161 2.78 17.39 6.83
C GLU A 161 1.38 17.78 7.34
N PRO A 162 0.41 18.16 6.48
CA PRO A 162 -0.93 18.48 6.96
C PRO A 162 -1.68 17.26 7.49
N LEU A 163 -1.47 16.05 6.95
CA LEU A 163 -2.03 14.82 7.49
C LEU A 163 -1.46 14.51 8.88
N LEU A 164 -0.14 14.63 9.06
CA LEU A 164 0.50 14.48 10.37
C LEU A 164 -0.03 15.49 11.39
N ALA A 165 -0.18 16.75 10.99
CA ALA A 165 -0.72 17.79 11.86
C ALA A 165 -2.17 17.48 12.27
N HIS A 166 -3.02 17.08 11.32
CA HIS A 166 -4.42 16.74 11.59
C HIS A 166 -4.54 15.53 12.52
N LEU A 167 -3.84 14.43 12.21
CA LEU A 167 -3.90 13.19 12.97
C LEU A 167 -3.34 13.33 14.39
N ARG A 168 -2.27 14.11 14.57
CA ARG A 168 -1.64 14.38 15.88
C ARG A 168 -2.44 15.34 16.76
N ALA A 169 -3.44 16.03 16.21
CA ALA A 169 -4.36 16.84 16.99
C ALA A 169 -5.23 15.97 17.93
N ASP A 170 -5.47 14.71 17.58
CA ASP A 170 -6.02 13.71 18.48
C ASP A 170 -4.90 13.09 19.34
N SER A 171 -4.81 13.53 20.59
CA SER A 171 -3.78 13.05 21.55
C SER A 171 -3.92 11.56 21.92
N THR A 172 -5.01 10.90 21.54
CA THR A 172 -5.18 9.44 21.74
C THR A 172 -4.49 8.61 20.66
N LEU A 173 -4.09 9.23 19.56
CA LEU A 173 -3.40 8.56 18.46
C LEU A 173 -1.87 8.65 18.62
N CYS A 174 -1.20 7.52 18.45
CA CYS A 174 0.24 7.47 18.28
C CYS A 174 0.55 7.43 16.78
N VAL A 175 0.93 8.58 16.21
CA VAL A 175 1.15 8.75 14.77
C VAL A 175 2.63 8.85 14.45
N GLY A 176 3.14 7.91 13.65
CA GLY A 176 4.51 7.85 13.16
C GLY A 176 4.73 8.76 11.95
N ASP A 177 5.78 9.59 12.01
CA ASP A 177 6.31 10.31 10.86
C ASP A 177 7.48 9.51 10.30
N ASN A 178 7.29 8.92 9.12
CA ASN A 178 8.22 7.94 8.58
C ASN A 178 8.54 6.80 9.59
N GLN A 179 7.49 6.29 10.24
CA GLN A 179 7.53 5.18 11.17
C GLN A 179 6.27 4.30 11.00
N PRO A 180 6.39 2.97 11.09
CA PRO A 180 7.58 2.16 11.39
C PRO A 180 8.53 1.97 10.22
N TYR A 181 8.20 2.45 9.03
CA TYR A 181 9.02 2.48 7.83
C TYR A 181 9.18 3.92 7.35
N SER A 182 10.18 4.18 6.52
CA SER A 182 10.43 5.50 5.95
C SER A 182 10.19 5.49 4.44
N GLY A 183 9.40 6.43 3.93
CA GLY A 183 9.23 6.63 2.50
C GLY A 183 10.54 7.03 1.77
N ARG A 184 11.62 7.31 2.52
CA ARG A 184 12.97 7.53 1.97
C ARG A 184 13.72 6.24 1.67
N GLU A 185 13.25 5.12 2.20
CA GLU A 185 13.91 3.80 2.12
C GLU A 185 13.03 2.77 1.38
N VAL A 186 11.71 2.94 1.46
CA VAL A 186 10.73 2.02 0.85
C VAL A 186 9.63 2.83 0.15
N GLY A 187 8.85 2.18 -0.72
CA GLY A 187 7.72 2.83 -1.39
C GLY A 187 7.89 2.95 -2.90
N PHE A 188 8.34 1.88 -3.56
CA PHE A 188 8.54 1.84 -5.03
C PHE A 188 7.33 2.38 -5.80
N THR A 189 6.12 2.07 -5.35
CA THR A 189 4.89 2.54 -5.98
C THR A 189 4.75 4.06 -5.90
N MET A 190 5.04 4.65 -4.74
CA MET A 190 4.98 6.10 -4.54
C MET A 190 6.07 6.82 -5.33
N ASP A 191 7.29 6.28 -5.34
CA ASP A 191 8.39 6.85 -6.12
C ASP A 191 8.10 6.81 -7.62
N THR A 192 7.58 5.67 -8.11
CA THR A 192 7.34 5.46 -9.56
C THR A 192 6.16 6.26 -10.08
N HIS A 193 5.04 6.29 -9.37
CA HIS A 193 3.79 6.88 -9.87
C HIS A 193 3.48 8.26 -9.27
N GLY A 194 3.96 8.54 -8.08
CA GLY A 194 3.80 9.82 -7.39
C GLY A 194 4.96 10.76 -7.66
N ALA A 195 6.13 10.48 -7.07
CA ALA A 195 7.29 11.37 -7.10
C ALA A 195 7.81 11.62 -8.53
N ALA A 196 7.98 10.56 -9.34
CA ALA A 196 8.47 10.69 -10.70
C ALA A 196 7.54 11.52 -11.60
N ALA A 197 6.23 11.51 -11.35
CA ALA A 197 5.24 12.31 -12.06
C ALA A 197 4.97 13.67 -11.38
N GLY A 198 5.60 13.99 -10.25
CA GLY A 198 5.37 15.22 -9.49
C GLY A 198 3.98 15.35 -8.89
N LEU A 199 3.24 14.25 -8.75
CA LEU A 199 1.91 14.22 -8.17
C LEU A 199 1.96 14.35 -6.64
N PRO A 200 0.96 15.00 -6.00
CA PRO A 200 0.81 14.91 -4.55
C PRO A 200 0.59 13.44 -4.14
N HIS A 201 1.42 12.92 -3.25
CA HIS A 201 1.39 11.51 -2.87
C HIS A 201 1.80 11.29 -1.41
N VAL A 202 1.27 10.22 -0.82
CA VAL A 202 1.60 9.78 0.54
C VAL A 202 1.30 8.28 0.70
N GLU A 203 2.09 7.59 1.52
CA GLU A 203 1.81 6.21 1.93
C GLU A 203 1.36 6.20 3.39
N LEU A 204 0.27 5.49 3.68
CA LEU A 204 -0.31 5.34 5.00
C LEU A 204 -0.20 3.88 5.43
N GLU A 205 0.31 3.67 6.63
CA GLU A 205 0.52 2.37 7.25
C GLU A 205 -0.32 2.24 8.52
N ILE A 206 -1.36 1.40 8.53
CA ILE A 206 -2.19 1.17 9.72
C ILE A 206 -1.71 -0.09 10.44
N ARG A 207 -1.59 -0.06 11.75
CA ARG A 207 -1.22 -1.26 12.51
C ARG A 207 -2.31 -2.32 12.39
N GLN A 208 -1.96 -3.51 11.89
CA GLN A 208 -2.90 -4.52 11.41
C GLN A 208 -3.89 -5.04 12.46
N ASP A 209 -3.49 -5.09 13.74
CA ASP A 209 -4.37 -5.51 14.84
C ASP A 209 -5.57 -4.57 15.05
N LEU A 210 -5.44 -3.32 14.60
CA LEU A 210 -6.49 -2.30 14.68
C LEU A 210 -7.53 -2.40 13.56
N ILE A 211 -7.23 -3.13 12.49
CA ILE A 211 -8.05 -3.28 11.28
C ILE A 211 -8.26 -4.74 10.87
N ALA A 212 -7.99 -5.67 11.79
CA ALA A 212 -8.11 -7.11 11.54
C ALA A 212 -9.56 -7.57 11.38
N ASP A 213 -10.53 -6.81 11.89
CA ASP A 213 -11.95 -7.09 11.80
C ASP A 213 -12.74 -5.94 11.15
N GLU A 214 -14.01 -6.18 10.86
CA GLU A 214 -14.89 -5.21 10.20
C GLU A 214 -15.09 -3.93 11.02
N ALA A 215 -15.21 -4.04 12.34
CA ALA A 215 -15.44 -2.90 13.23
C ALA A 215 -14.19 -1.99 13.28
N GLY A 216 -13.02 -2.59 13.41
CA GLY A 216 -11.74 -1.90 13.34
C GLY A 216 -11.52 -1.24 11.98
N GLY A 217 -11.80 -1.98 10.89
CA GLY A 217 -11.72 -1.46 9.52
C GLY A 217 -12.59 -0.22 9.32
N LYS A 218 -13.85 -0.25 9.75
CA LYS A 218 -14.78 0.91 9.68
C LYS A 218 -14.29 2.08 10.52
N ARG A 219 -13.83 1.81 11.75
CA ARG A 219 -13.31 2.86 12.64
C ARG A 219 -12.13 3.58 12.00
N TRP A 220 -11.15 2.84 11.50
CA TRP A 220 -9.93 3.42 10.93
C TRP A 220 -10.16 4.06 9.55
N ALA A 221 -11.09 3.54 8.76
CA ALA A 221 -11.55 4.23 7.56
C ALA A 221 -12.23 5.58 7.92
N GLY A 222 -12.90 5.68 9.09
CA GLY A 222 -13.40 6.94 9.64
C GLY A 222 -12.26 7.90 9.94
N VAL A 223 -11.32 7.51 10.80
CA VAL A 223 -10.18 8.35 11.23
C VAL A 223 -9.35 8.86 10.04
N VAL A 224 -8.96 7.94 9.14
CA VAL A 224 -8.16 8.30 7.96
C VAL A 224 -8.97 9.13 6.96
N GLY A 225 -10.26 8.80 6.78
CA GLY A 225 -11.17 9.53 5.89
C GLY A 225 -11.36 10.98 6.35
N ASP A 226 -11.59 11.21 7.65
CA ASP A 226 -11.73 12.57 8.22
C ASP A 226 -10.46 13.40 7.96
N ALA A 227 -9.28 12.81 8.16
CA ALA A 227 -8.01 13.47 7.92
C ALA A 227 -7.78 13.78 6.43
N LEU A 228 -8.06 12.81 5.55
CA LEU A 228 -7.94 13.00 4.10
C LEU A 228 -8.92 14.06 3.59
N GLU A 229 -10.20 14.02 3.97
CA GLU A 229 -11.17 15.04 3.58
C GLU A 229 -10.77 16.44 4.04
N ALA A 230 -10.21 16.57 5.25
CA ALA A 230 -9.75 17.85 5.76
C ALA A 230 -8.59 18.42 4.93
N VAL A 231 -7.60 17.57 4.60
CA VAL A 231 -6.40 17.98 3.87
C VAL A 231 -6.69 18.22 2.39
N LEU A 232 -7.47 17.34 1.76
CA LEU A 232 -7.75 17.40 0.32
C LEU A 232 -8.69 18.57 -0.09
N ARG A 233 -9.20 19.36 0.86
CA ARG A 233 -9.92 20.62 0.56
C ARG A 233 -9.01 21.73 0.07
N ASP A 234 -7.72 21.63 0.30
CA ASP A 234 -6.74 22.61 -0.19
C ASP A 234 -6.43 22.33 -1.68
N GLU A 235 -7.08 23.08 -2.54
CA GLU A 235 -6.90 22.97 -4.00
C GLU A 235 -5.46 23.24 -4.46
N SER A 236 -4.65 23.95 -3.67
CA SER A 236 -3.25 24.22 -3.98
C SER A 236 -2.35 22.97 -3.99
N LEU A 237 -2.82 21.87 -3.38
CA LEU A 237 -2.14 20.58 -3.38
C LEU A 237 -2.10 19.94 -4.78
N PHE A 238 -3.16 20.13 -5.59
CA PHE A 238 -3.39 19.44 -6.86
C PHE A 238 -2.61 20.05 -8.03
N GLN A 239 -1.33 20.28 -7.81
CA GLN A 239 -0.39 20.80 -8.81
C GLN A 239 0.77 19.82 -9.00
N MET A 240 1.29 19.70 -10.22
CA MET A 240 2.55 18.99 -10.45
C MET A 240 3.72 19.76 -9.84
N ARG A 241 4.50 19.09 -8.97
CA ARG A 241 5.74 19.66 -8.39
C ARG A 241 6.77 18.55 -8.23
N HIS A 242 8.01 18.82 -8.62
CA HIS A 242 9.15 17.94 -8.40
C HIS A 242 10.02 18.49 -7.27
N TYR A 243 10.43 17.64 -6.34
CA TYR A 243 11.21 17.98 -5.15
C TYR A 243 12.59 17.34 -5.16
#